data_34e586973546c8ece9101e10d4e1dd98
#
_entry.id   34e586973546c8ece9101e10d4e1dd98
#
_cell.length_a   1.000
_cell.length_b   1.000
_cell.length_c   1.000
_cell.angle_alpha   90.00
_cell.angle_beta   90.00
_cell.angle_gamma   90.00
#
_symmetry.space_group_name_H-M   'P 1'
#
loop_
_entity.id
_entity.type
_entity.pdbx_description
1 polymer ?
#
loop_
_entity_poly.entity_id
_entity_poly.type
_entity_poly.pdbx_seq_one_letter_code
_entity_poly.pdbx_strand_id
1 'polypeptide(L)'
;MFGFIVALVSGALMSIQGVFNTEVTKQTGTWLTNSFVQFTGFLLCLVIWFFKERKKHPPMEIFSVEPKYYLLGGVIGAFITFTVIAGMSTLGPAKAVMLIVAAQLIVAYLIEVFGIFGVEKTGLDWMKLLGTGLFLAGIFIFKARG
;
A
#
# COMPACT_ATOMS: atom_id res chain seq x y z
N MET A 1 1.59 -0.74 -21.25
CA MET A 1 2.58 -1.76 -20.82
C MET A 1 3.43 -1.29 -19.63
N PHE A 2 3.97 -0.06 -19.61
CA PHE A 2 4.81 0.43 -18.52
C PHE A 2 4.11 0.37 -17.14
N GLY A 3 2.90 0.93 -17.01
CA GLY A 3 2.14 0.91 -15.75
C GLY A 3 1.84 -0.49 -15.20
N PHE A 4 1.58 -1.45 -16.10
CA PHE A 4 1.36 -2.84 -15.73
C PHE A 4 2.61 -3.48 -15.08
N ILE A 5 3.78 -3.27 -15.69
CA ILE A 5 5.06 -3.79 -15.16
C ILE A 5 5.37 -3.14 -13.80
N VAL A 6 5.22 -1.83 -13.70
CA VAL A 6 5.47 -1.09 -12.45
C VAL A 6 4.55 -1.57 -11.33
N ALA A 7 3.27 -1.83 -11.62
CA ALA A 7 2.33 -2.36 -10.64
C ALA A 7 2.73 -3.76 -10.13
N LEU A 8 3.18 -4.66 -11.03
CA LEU A 8 3.69 -5.98 -10.65
C LEU A 8 4.94 -5.87 -9.75
N VAL A 9 5.88 -5.00 -10.12
CA VAL A 9 7.08 -4.74 -9.32
C VAL A 9 6.70 -4.18 -7.94
N SER A 10 5.77 -3.23 -7.86
CA SER A 10 5.27 -2.71 -6.59
C SER A 10 4.70 -3.81 -5.70
N GLY A 11 3.88 -4.71 -6.23
CA GLY A 11 3.33 -5.82 -5.47
C GLY A 11 4.40 -6.77 -4.93
N ALA A 12 5.41 -7.09 -5.76
CA ALA A 12 6.54 -7.92 -5.34
C ALA A 12 7.35 -7.23 -4.23
N LEU A 13 7.67 -5.95 -4.38
CA LEU A 13 8.41 -5.17 -3.38
C LEU A 13 7.64 -5.06 -2.06
N MET A 14 6.33 -4.84 -2.09
CA MET A 14 5.49 -4.81 -0.89
C MET A 14 5.52 -6.15 -0.14
N SER A 15 5.51 -7.27 -0.84
CA SER A 15 5.58 -8.60 -0.24
C SER A 15 6.94 -8.84 0.41
N ILE A 16 8.03 -8.50 -0.25
CA ILE A 16 9.40 -8.61 0.29
C ILE A 16 9.56 -7.70 1.51
N GLN A 17 9.15 -6.44 1.40
CA GLN A 17 9.20 -5.48 2.51
C GLN A 17 8.41 -5.98 3.72
N GLY A 18 7.22 -6.53 3.52
CA GLY A 18 6.41 -7.06 4.60
C GLY A 18 7.09 -8.20 5.35
N VAL A 19 7.73 -9.13 4.62
CA VAL A 19 8.51 -10.22 5.23
C VAL A 19 9.71 -9.66 6.00
N PHE A 20 10.49 -8.77 5.41
CA PHE A 20 11.65 -8.16 6.09
C PHE A 20 11.25 -7.44 7.37
N ASN A 21 10.21 -6.62 7.31
CA ASN A 21 9.72 -5.90 8.48
C ASN A 21 9.23 -6.85 9.58
N THR A 22 8.59 -7.96 9.20
CA THR A 22 8.15 -8.98 10.15
C THR A 22 9.34 -9.66 10.84
N GLU A 23 10.40 -9.98 10.11
CA GLU A 23 11.60 -10.59 10.69
C GLU A 23 12.36 -9.63 11.61
N VAL A 24 12.51 -8.36 11.22
CA VAL A 24 13.13 -7.33 12.08
C VAL A 24 12.31 -7.12 13.35
N THR A 25 10.99 -7.13 13.23
CA THR A 25 10.08 -6.93 14.38
C THR A 25 10.23 -7.99 15.44
N LYS A 26 10.55 -9.24 15.10
CA LYS A 26 10.82 -10.31 16.07
C LYS A 26 12.02 -9.99 16.98
N GLN A 27 12.93 -9.17 16.50
CA GLN A 27 14.17 -8.83 17.23
C GLN A 27 14.09 -7.48 17.94
N THR A 28 13.31 -6.53 17.42
CA THR A 28 13.35 -5.13 17.87
C THR A 28 12.00 -4.58 18.33
N GLY A 29 10.91 -5.29 18.04
CA GLY A 29 9.56 -4.83 18.31
C GLY A 29 8.96 -3.98 17.18
N THR A 30 7.62 -3.92 17.14
CA THR A 30 6.87 -3.41 15.98
C THR A 30 7.06 -1.91 15.75
N TRP A 31 6.99 -1.10 16.81
CA TRP A 31 7.07 0.35 16.65
C TRP A 31 8.47 0.85 16.32
N LEU A 32 9.52 0.20 16.85
CA LEU A 32 10.89 0.54 16.50
C LEU A 32 11.19 0.17 15.05
N THR A 33 10.79 -1.03 14.61
CA THR A 33 10.86 -1.44 13.21
C THR A 33 10.15 -0.44 12.30
N ASN A 34 8.91 -0.10 12.62
CA ASN A 34 8.12 0.83 11.82
C ASN A 34 8.79 2.20 11.72
N SER A 35 9.26 2.75 12.86
CA SER A 35 9.98 4.04 12.86
C SER A 35 11.23 4.00 11.99
N PHE A 36 12.01 2.93 12.06
CA PHE A 36 13.22 2.78 11.25
C PHE A 36 12.90 2.69 9.75
N VAL A 37 11.88 1.93 9.38
CA VAL A 37 11.43 1.77 7.98
C VAL A 37 10.95 3.11 7.41
N GLN A 38 10.12 3.85 8.14
CA GLN A 38 9.64 5.16 7.71
C GLN A 38 10.79 6.18 7.60
N PHE A 39 11.71 6.15 8.54
CA PHE A 39 12.87 7.05 8.54
C PHE A 39 13.82 6.78 7.36
N THR A 40 14.16 5.52 7.11
CA THR A 40 15.04 5.15 5.98
C THR A 40 14.38 5.46 4.63
N GLY A 41 13.07 5.22 4.52
CA GLY A 41 12.28 5.61 3.36
C GLY A 41 12.28 7.13 3.15
N PHE A 42 12.07 7.90 4.22
CA PHE A 42 12.14 9.36 4.19
C PHE A 42 13.51 9.85 3.71
N LEU A 43 14.60 9.32 4.26
CA LEU A 43 15.95 9.72 3.85
C LEU A 43 16.21 9.43 2.37
N LEU A 44 15.82 8.26 1.89
CA LEU A 44 15.95 7.91 0.47
C LEU A 44 15.18 8.87 -0.43
N CYS A 45 13.92 9.16 -0.09
CA CYS A 45 13.09 10.11 -0.83
C CYS A 45 13.69 11.52 -0.81
N LEU A 46 14.21 11.95 0.33
CA LEU A 46 14.85 13.25 0.48
C LEU A 46 16.09 13.39 -0.41
N VAL A 47 16.91 12.36 -0.48
CA VAL A 47 18.10 12.32 -1.37
C VAL A 47 17.66 12.40 -2.84
N ILE A 48 16.67 11.60 -3.25
CA ILE A 48 16.17 11.62 -4.63
C ILE A 48 15.58 13.00 -4.98
N TRP A 49 14.75 13.57 -4.10
CA TRP A 49 14.19 14.91 -4.29
C TRP A 49 15.29 15.96 -4.42
N PHE A 50 16.30 15.92 -3.55
CA PHE A 50 17.41 16.88 -3.57
C PHE A 50 18.16 16.90 -4.92
N PHE A 51 18.43 15.74 -5.53
CA PHE A 51 19.14 15.66 -6.80
C PHE A 51 18.25 15.85 -8.03
N LYS A 52 17.00 15.42 -7.99
CA LYS A 52 16.12 15.40 -9.18
C LYS A 52 15.13 16.54 -9.24
N GLU A 53 14.54 16.93 -8.11
CA GLU A 53 13.31 17.74 -8.10
C GLU A 53 13.42 19.10 -7.39
N ARG A 54 14.41 19.31 -6.52
CA ARG A 54 14.48 20.52 -5.67
C ARG A 54 14.44 21.84 -6.46
N LYS A 55 14.92 21.84 -7.73
CA LYS A 55 14.92 23.04 -8.58
C LYS A 55 13.52 23.36 -9.15
N LYS A 56 12.66 22.34 -9.26
CA LYS A 56 11.30 22.47 -9.82
C LYS A 56 10.26 22.60 -8.71
N HIS A 57 10.46 21.90 -7.60
CA HIS A 57 9.52 21.80 -6.50
C HIS A 57 10.21 22.13 -5.17
N PRO A 58 10.15 23.39 -4.71
CA PRO A 58 10.72 23.78 -3.42
C PRO A 58 9.98 23.13 -2.26
N PRO A 59 10.63 22.88 -1.11
CA PRO A 59 10.03 22.10 -0.01
C PRO A 59 8.79 22.77 0.60
N MET A 60 8.66 24.09 0.48
CA MET A 60 7.49 24.83 0.96
C MET A 60 6.22 24.56 0.17
N GLU A 61 6.33 24.05 -1.06
CA GLU A 61 5.19 23.73 -1.92
C GLU A 61 4.28 22.66 -1.30
N ILE A 62 4.82 21.76 -0.47
CA ILE A 62 4.03 20.74 0.21
C ILE A 62 2.96 21.35 1.13
N PHE A 63 3.20 22.53 1.69
CA PHE A 63 2.25 23.21 2.57
C PHE A 63 1.13 23.93 1.81
N SER A 64 1.25 24.08 0.48
CA SER A 64 0.22 24.66 -0.38
C SER A 64 -0.76 23.64 -0.94
N VAL A 65 -0.54 22.35 -0.68
CA VAL A 65 -1.43 21.28 -1.16
C VAL A 65 -2.82 21.41 -0.51
N GLU A 66 -3.85 21.38 -1.33
CA GLU A 66 -5.25 21.36 -0.90
C GLU A 66 -6.01 20.19 -1.58
N PRO A 67 -6.91 19.54 -0.87
CA PRO A 67 -7.22 19.68 0.57
C PRO A 67 -6.14 19.04 1.45
N LYS A 68 -5.96 19.59 2.66
CA LYS A 68 -4.88 19.22 3.60
C LYS A 68 -4.88 17.74 4.01
N TYR A 69 -6.02 17.06 4.00
CA TYR A 69 -6.09 15.65 4.38
C TYR A 69 -5.28 14.72 3.46
N TYR A 70 -4.93 15.15 2.23
CA TYR A 70 -4.02 14.38 1.37
C TYR A 70 -2.62 14.22 1.97
N LEU A 71 -2.21 15.13 2.84
CA LEU A 71 -0.93 15.05 3.54
C LEU A 71 -0.86 13.96 4.62
N LEU A 72 -1.99 13.32 4.96
CA LEU A 72 -2.05 12.22 5.92
C LEU A 72 -1.43 10.91 5.38
N GLY A 73 -0.99 10.87 4.12
CA GLY A 73 -0.38 9.69 3.52
C GLY A 73 0.73 9.06 4.35
N GLY A 74 1.59 9.87 4.99
CA GLY A 74 2.65 9.35 5.87
C GLY A 74 2.13 8.67 7.14
N VAL A 75 1.09 9.25 7.76
CA VAL A 75 0.42 8.66 8.93
C VAL A 75 -0.25 7.35 8.56
N ILE A 76 -0.98 7.34 7.44
CA ILE A 76 -1.61 6.14 6.88
C ILE A 76 -0.54 5.07 6.59
N GLY A 77 0.60 5.47 6.00
CA GLY A 77 1.73 4.58 5.72
C GLY A 77 2.28 3.90 6.96
N ALA A 78 2.38 4.61 8.10
CA ALA A 78 2.80 4.03 9.36
C ALA A 78 1.80 2.98 9.88
N PHE A 79 0.49 3.23 9.77
CA PHE A 79 -0.54 2.24 10.12
C PHE A 79 -0.57 1.06 9.15
N ILE A 80 -0.34 1.28 7.84
CA ILE A 80 -0.22 0.20 6.86
C ILE A 80 0.94 -0.71 7.26
N THR A 81 2.13 -0.16 7.52
CA THR A 81 3.29 -0.97 7.92
C THR A 81 3.00 -1.76 9.19
N PHE A 82 2.40 -1.13 10.21
CA PHE A 82 1.99 -1.81 11.44
C PHE A 82 1.04 -2.99 11.17
N THR A 83 -0.02 -2.77 10.41
CA THR A 83 -1.04 -3.80 10.14
C THR A 83 -0.53 -4.91 9.24
N VAL A 84 0.36 -4.61 8.28
CA VAL A 84 1.03 -5.62 7.44
C VAL A 84 1.91 -6.52 8.30
N ILE A 85 2.75 -5.97 9.19
CA ILE A 85 3.57 -6.72 10.13
C ILE A 85 2.69 -7.63 11.00
N ALA A 86 1.65 -7.07 11.62
CA ALA A 86 0.73 -7.83 12.47
C ALA A 86 0.02 -8.95 11.70
N GLY A 87 -0.44 -8.68 10.48
CA GLY A 87 -1.07 -9.67 9.61
C GLY A 87 -0.12 -10.80 9.20
N MET A 88 1.10 -10.45 8.77
CA MET A 88 2.09 -11.46 8.35
C MET A 88 2.61 -12.30 9.51
N SER A 89 2.78 -11.71 10.70
CA SER A 89 3.24 -12.45 11.88
C SER A 89 2.21 -13.46 12.40
N THR A 90 0.91 -13.19 12.19
CA THR A 90 -0.18 -14.05 12.67
C THR A 90 -0.67 -15.07 11.65
N LEU A 91 -0.77 -14.67 10.38
CA LEU A 91 -1.37 -15.47 9.30
C LEU A 91 -0.33 -16.14 8.40
N GLY A 92 0.93 -15.70 8.49
CA GLY A 92 1.96 -15.99 7.52
C GLY A 92 1.86 -15.09 6.26
N PRO A 93 2.99 -14.96 5.52
CA PRO A 93 3.08 -13.99 4.41
C PRO A 93 2.03 -14.20 3.32
N ALA A 94 1.84 -15.42 2.84
CA ALA A 94 0.94 -15.70 1.72
C ALA A 94 -0.52 -15.37 2.04
N LYS A 95 -1.04 -15.82 3.20
CA LYS A 95 -2.43 -15.55 3.60
C LYS A 95 -2.65 -14.06 3.89
N ALA A 96 -1.68 -13.40 4.54
CA ALA A 96 -1.76 -11.96 4.81
C ALA A 96 -1.83 -11.15 3.51
N VAL A 97 -0.91 -11.40 2.56
CA VAL A 97 -0.89 -10.69 1.27
C VAL A 97 -2.18 -10.88 0.50
N MET A 98 -2.73 -12.10 0.45
CA MET A 98 -4.01 -12.34 -0.25
C MET A 98 -5.16 -11.51 0.33
N LEU A 99 -5.28 -11.44 1.66
CA LEU A 99 -6.33 -10.65 2.32
C LEU A 99 -6.10 -9.15 2.12
N ILE A 100 -4.86 -8.69 2.18
CA ILE A 100 -4.50 -7.29 1.92
C ILE A 100 -4.90 -6.91 0.50
N VAL A 101 -4.54 -7.70 -0.51
CA VAL A 101 -4.86 -7.42 -1.92
C VAL A 101 -6.37 -7.46 -2.15
N ALA A 102 -7.10 -8.38 -1.51
CA ALA A 102 -8.56 -8.41 -1.58
C ALA A 102 -9.18 -7.11 -1.05
N ALA A 103 -8.74 -6.65 0.13
CA ALA A 103 -9.23 -5.40 0.71
C ALA A 103 -8.87 -4.20 -0.17
N GLN A 104 -7.64 -4.14 -0.70
CA GLN A 104 -7.20 -3.09 -1.62
C GLN A 104 -8.06 -3.03 -2.88
N LEU A 105 -8.36 -4.17 -3.50
CA LEU A 105 -9.21 -4.24 -4.69
C LEU A 105 -10.63 -3.72 -4.42
N ILE A 106 -11.24 -4.16 -3.31
CA ILE A 106 -12.59 -3.73 -2.93
C ILE A 106 -12.63 -2.23 -2.68
N VAL A 107 -11.69 -1.71 -1.86
CA VAL A 107 -11.64 -0.29 -1.51
C VAL A 107 -11.35 0.57 -2.74
N ALA A 108 -10.39 0.18 -3.58
CA ALA A 108 -10.09 0.90 -4.81
C ALA A 108 -11.31 0.96 -5.74
N TYR A 109 -12.02 -0.14 -5.90
CA TYR A 109 -13.24 -0.19 -6.72
C TYR A 109 -14.36 0.70 -6.15
N LEU A 110 -14.56 0.70 -4.83
CA LEU A 110 -15.51 1.61 -4.19
C LEU A 110 -15.16 3.08 -4.39
N ILE A 111 -13.87 3.43 -4.30
CA ILE A 111 -13.38 4.80 -4.57
C ILE A 111 -13.71 5.20 -6.01
N GLU A 112 -13.48 4.34 -7.01
CA GLU A 112 -13.83 4.60 -8.41
C GLU A 112 -15.35 4.71 -8.62
N VAL A 113 -16.14 3.81 -8.03
CA VAL A 113 -17.61 3.80 -8.19
C VAL A 113 -18.25 5.07 -7.64
N PHE A 114 -17.78 5.54 -6.48
CA PHE A 114 -18.35 6.72 -5.82
C PHE A 114 -17.64 8.02 -6.23
N GLY A 115 -16.49 7.96 -6.89
CA GLY A 115 -15.69 9.13 -7.24
C GLY A 115 -15.12 9.86 -6.02
N ILE A 116 -14.67 9.11 -5.00
CA ILE A 116 -14.15 9.67 -3.75
C ILE A 116 -12.70 10.16 -3.95
N PHE A 117 -12.29 11.14 -3.18
CA PHE A 117 -10.93 11.71 -3.18
C PHE A 117 -10.48 12.29 -4.53
N GLY A 118 -11.39 12.82 -5.33
CA GLY A 118 -11.06 13.42 -6.63
C GLY A 118 -10.80 12.43 -7.76
N VAL A 119 -11.06 11.13 -7.54
CA VAL A 119 -11.00 10.11 -8.58
C VAL A 119 -12.23 10.24 -9.49
N GLU A 120 -12.03 10.07 -10.80
CA GLU A 120 -13.13 10.11 -11.76
C GLU A 120 -14.13 8.98 -11.50
N LYS A 121 -15.42 9.35 -11.42
CA LYS A 121 -16.49 8.40 -11.15
C LYS A 121 -16.74 7.50 -12.37
N THR A 122 -16.56 6.20 -12.23
CA THR A 122 -16.75 5.24 -13.32
C THR A 122 -18.10 4.51 -13.28
N GLY A 123 -18.82 4.58 -12.15
CA GLY A 123 -20.06 3.83 -11.95
C GLY A 123 -19.86 2.32 -11.72
N LEU A 124 -20.98 1.62 -11.55
CA LEU A 124 -20.96 0.16 -11.34
C LEU A 124 -20.77 -0.56 -12.69
N ASP A 125 -19.77 -1.43 -12.77
CA ASP A 125 -19.49 -2.29 -13.91
C ASP A 125 -19.61 -3.76 -13.50
N TRP A 126 -20.54 -4.49 -14.13
CA TRP A 126 -20.81 -5.90 -13.86
C TRP A 126 -19.60 -6.80 -14.12
N MET A 127 -18.78 -6.48 -15.13
CA MET A 127 -17.57 -7.26 -15.44
C MET A 127 -16.50 -7.08 -14.35
N LYS A 128 -16.33 -5.86 -13.83
CA LYS A 128 -15.45 -5.60 -12.69
C LYS A 128 -15.93 -6.31 -11.42
N LEU A 129 -17.25 -6.31 -11.15
CA LEU A 129 -17.85 -7.03 -10.03
C LEU A 129 -17.62 -8.54 -10.14
N LEU A 130 -17.85 -9.11 -11.30
CA LEU A 130 -17.64 -10.53 -11.57
C LEU A 130 -16.15 -10.91 -11.41
N GLY A 131 -15.24 -10.11 -11.95
CA GLY A 131 -13.80 -10.30 -11.76
C GLY A 131 -13.37 -10.24 -10.29
N THR A 132 -13.89 -9.28 -9.52
CA THR A 132 -13.64 -9.18 -8.07
C THR A 132 -14.20 -10.40 -7.33
N GLY A 133 -15.40 -10.86 -7.68
CA GLY A 133 -15.99 -12.07 -7.12
C GLY A 133 -15.16 -13.33 -7.37
N LEU A 134 -14.68 -13.52 -8.59
CA LEU A 134 -13.80 -14.63 -8.95
C LEU A 134 -12.47 -14.57 -8.20
N PHE A 135 -11.90 -13.38 -8.04
CA PHE A 135 -10.68 -13.18 -7.27
C PHE A 135 -10.87 -13.57 -5.81
N LEU A 136 -11.97 -13.13 -5.18
CA LEU A 136 -12.32 -13.51 -3.80
C LEU A 136 -12.55 -15.01 -3.66
N ALA A 137 -13.25 -15.63 -4.62
CA ALA A 137 -13.45 -17.08 -4.64
C ALA A 137 -12.11 -17.84 -4.70
N GLY A 138 -11.15 -17.37 -5.50
CA GLY A 138 -9.78 -17.91 -5.54
C GLY A 138 -9.09 -17.87 -4.18
N ILE A 139 -9.25 -16.78 -3.43
CA ILE A 139 -8.73 -16.64 -2.06
C ILE A 139 -9.32 -17.70 -1.12
N PHE A 140 -10.63 -17.92 -1.17
CA PHE A 140 -11.30 -18.95 -0.37
C PHE A 140 -10.79 -20.36 -0.70
N ILE A 141 -10.60 -20.67 -1.98
CA ILE A 141 -10.05 -21.97 -2.42
C ILE A 141 -8.62 -22.15 -1.89
N PHE A 142 -7.80 -21.13 -1.97
CA PHE A 142 -6.43 -21.17 -1.44
C PHE A 142 -6.41 -21.38 0.07
N LYS A 143 -7.31 -20.70 0.80
CA LYS A 143 -7.43 -20.84 2.26
C LYS A 143 -7.92 -22.23 2.68
N ALA A 144 -8.77 -22.87 1.89
CA ALA A 144 -9.37 -24.17 2.24
C ALA A 144 -8.35 -25.33 2.27
N ARG A 145 -7.18 -25.16 1.65
CA ARG A 145 -6.11 -26.17 1.61
C ARG A 145 -4.90 -25.85 2.50
N GLY A 146 -4.91 -24.82 3.27
CA GLY A 146 -3.87 -24.36 4.19
C GLY A 146 -4.45 -23.91 5.50
#